data_6c9b29a2101a03c0884b935552c2b70a
#
_entry.id   6c9b29a2101a03c0884b935552c2b70a
#
_cell.length_a   1.000
_cell.length_b   1.000
_cell.length_c   1.000
_cell.angle_alpha   90.00
_cell.angle_beta   90.00
_cell.angle_gamma   90.00
#
_symmetry.space_group_name_H-M   'P 1'
#
loop_
_entity.id
_entity.type
_entity.pdbx_description
1 polymer ?
#
loop_
_entity_poly.entity_id
_entity_poly.type
_entity_poly.pdbx_seq_one_letter_code
_entity_poly.pdbx_strand_id
1 'polypeptide(L)'
;MGLHDASPEDLVREMSDDVVLELGWGRLIFGQTFADPDKLAAVLQHEEQGRRDICIYARESHVLVAKSPAELFIDPSHTYRWRLHADDPEAPSPVGFSVRPLRDQSEADEMNRVYVRCGMVPAPTDLIWNNHLHCDAVEYLVAVRDDDGSVVGTVTGVDHKRLFNDPEDGSSLWTLAVDPTASLPGIGAALTRTLAGMFRERDRAYMDLSVAYDNEAAIALYEKLGFQRVPVLAVKRKNAINEPLFTPARETVDDLNPYARIIADEAMRRGIWVEILDAGAGEMRLSHGGRSVITRESLSEYTSAVAMARCDDKRLTRRLVSEAGIQVPRGRLATFDEHDHVFLEEVGDVVVKPTRGEQGKGITVGVDSPEALDAALARAREQHPEVLIEQRAAGDDLRLVVIDGKVVAAALRKPAGIIGTGKHTIRELIETQSRRRAAATGGESRIPLDDVTEATVAESGWSFDDVLPEGERLRVRKTANLHQGGTIHDVTAIVHPELCRVGVVAAQAIGIPVTGIDLLVPRCHPRRVRVRGSQ
;
A
#
# COMPACT_ATOMS: atom_id res chain seq x y z
N MET A 1 -32.19 30.01 2.70
CA MET A 1 -32.59 30.51 4.02
C MET A 1 -31.56 29.98 5.00
N GLY A 2 -30.74 30.84 5.55
CA GLY A 2 -29.65 30.38 6.41
C GLY A 2 -30.16 30.01 7.81
N LEU A 3 -29.48 29.09 8.46
CA LEU A 3 -29.68 28.60 9.84
C LEU A 3 -29.89 29.70 10.94
N HIS A 4 -29.90 30.96 10.58
CA HIS A 4 -30.01 32.08 11.54
C HIS A 4 -31.42 32.35 12.07
N ASP A 5 -32.46 31.71 11.51
CA ASP A 5 -33.85 31.97 11.92
C ASP A 5 -34.54 30.83 12.67
N ALA A 6 -33.93 29.62 12.76
CA ALA A 6 -34.48 28.53 13.55
C ALA A 6 -33.86 28.54 14.96
N SER A 7 -34.69 28.39 15.98
CA SER A 7 -34.16 28.26 17.35
C SER A 7 -33.43 26.94 17.50
N PRO A 8 -32.41 26.83 18.40
CA PRO A 8 -31.73 25.54 18.65
C PRO A 8 -32.70 24.42 19.02
N GLU A 9 -33.85 24.73 19.58
CA GLU A 9 -34.91 23.77 19.96
C GLU A 9 -35.71 23.28 18.74
N ASP A 10 -35.90 24.12 17.70
CA ASP A 10 -36.61 23.74 16.47
C ASP A 10 -35.74 22.84 15.59
N LEU A 11 -34.44 23.09 15.55
CA LEU A 11 -33.48 22.24 14.83
C LEU A 11 -33.39 20.83 15.41
N VAL A 12 -33.47 20.71 16.75
CA VAL A 12 -33.43 19.41 17.45
C VAL A 12 -34.71 18.58 17.21
N ARG A 13 -35.85 19.20 16.96
CA ARG A 13 -37.11 18.50 16.68
C ARG A 13 -37.21 17.89 15.29
N GLU A 14 -36.41 18.35 14.33
CA GLU A 14 -36.44 17.85 12.95
C GLU A 14 -35.42 16.72 12.69
N MET A 15 -34.37 16.61 13.51
CA MET A 15 -33.35 15.56 13.38
C MET A 15 -33.73 14.28 14.12
N SER A 16 -33.28 13.13 13.62
CA SER A 16 -33.32 11.88 14.38
C SER A 16 -32.36 11.93 15.57
N ASP A 17 -32.77 11.38 16.71
CA ASP A 17 -31.98 11.35 17.93
C ASP A 17 -30.93 10.22 17.92
N ASP A 18 -29.78 10.47 18.57
CA ASP A 18 -28.74 9.50 18.92
C ASP A 18 -28.22 8.67 17.75
N VAL A 19 -27.93 9.29 16.64
CA VAL A 19 -27.60 8.61 15.38
C VAL A 19 -26.19 8.04 15.41
N VAL A 20 -26.12 6.72 15.21
CA VAL A 20 -24.90 5.94 15.08
C VAL A 20 -25.01 5.07 13.82
N LEU A 21 -24.06 5.20 12.92
CA LEU A 21 -24.00 4.43 11.66
C LEU A 21 -22.85 3.42 11.73
N GLU A 22 -23.18 2.13 11.59
CA GLU A 22 -22.20 1.04 11.52
C GLU A 22 -21.64 0.91 10.10
N LEU A 23 -20.32 1.06 9.96
CA LEU A 23 -19.61 0.93 8.68
C LEU A 23 -18.62 -0.24 8.64
N GLY A 24 -18.53 -1.00 9.72
CA GLY A 24 -17.74 -2.22 9.82
C GLY A 24 -16.28 -1.99 10.23
N TRP A 25 -15.61 -1.00 9.73
CA TRP A 25 -14.31 -0.55 10.24
C TRP A 25 -14.43 0.19 11.58
N GLY A 26 -15.61 0.65 11.92
CA GLY A 26 -16.03 1.38 13.09
C GLY A 26 -17.40 2.02 12.85
N ARG A 27 -17.86 2.79 13.83
CA ARG A 27 -19.12 3.52 13.78
C ARG A 27 -18.86 5.00 13.54
N LEU A 28 -19.70 5.63 12.70
CA LEU A 28 -19.83 7.08 12.65
C LEU A 28 -20.92 7.52 13.64
N ILE A 29 -20.55 8.38 14.54
CA ILE A 29 -21.42 8.91 15.60
C ILE A 29 -21.65 10.37 15.31
N PHE A 30 -22.88 10.76 15.03
CA PHE A 30 -23.24 12.13 14.69
C PHE A 30 -23.56 12.91 15.97
N GLY A 31 -22.55 13.54 16.58
CA GLY A 31 -22.63 14.14 17.90
C GLY A 31 -23.68 15.25 18.04
N GLN A 32 -24.03 15.95 16.95
CA GLN A 32 -25.11 16.96 16.96
C GLN A 32 -26.50 16.38 17.22
N THR A 33 -26.70 15.08 16.98
CA THR A 33 -27.98 14.37 17.21
C THR A 33 -28.17 13.94 18.67
N PHE A 34 -27.13 14.05 19.49
CA PHE A 34 -27.17 13.70 20.90
C PHE A 34 -27.48 14.95 21.76
N ALA A 35 -28.60 14.90 22.48
CA ALA A 35 -28.95 15.94 23.44
C ALA A 35 -28.14 15.84 24.75
N ASP A 36 -27.76 14.61 25.14
CA ASP A 36 -27.05 14.30 26.37
C ASP A 36 -25.56 13.93 26.09
N PRO A 37 -24.60 14.75 26.53
CA PRO A 37 -23.17 14.46 26.39
C PRO A 37 -22.71 13.21 27.16
N ASP A 38 -23.38 12.83 28.25
CA ASP A 38 -23.04 11.60 29.00
C ASP A 38 -23.41 10.35 28.22
N LYS A 39 -24.56 10.39 27.56
CA LYS A 39 -24.98 9.33 26.64
C LYS A 39 -24.01 9.19 25.46
N LEU A 40 -23.61 10.31 24.87
CA LEU A 40 -22.65 10.32 23.79
C LEU A 40 -21.27 9.75 24.21
N ALA A 41 -20.80 10.12 25.42
CA ALA A 41 -19.57 9.55 25.98
C ALA A 41 -19.69 8.04 26.19
N ALA A 42 -20.82 7.57 26.74
CA ALA A 42 -21.07 6.14 26.93
C ALA A 42 -21.07 5.36 25.61
N VAL A 43 -21.64 5.91 24.53
CA VAL A 43 -21.62 5.29 23.21
C VAL A 43 -20.18 5.13 22.68
N LEU A 44 -19.32 6.13 22.83
CA LEU A 44 -17.91 6.05 22.44
C LEU A 44 -17.13 5.05 23.31
N GLN A 45 -17.42 4.94 24.60
CA GLN A 45 -16.78 3.98 25.51
C GLN A 45 -17.10 2.53 25.16
N HIS A 46 -18.23 2.27 24.50
CA HIS A 46 -18.64 0.93 24.04
C HIS A 46 -18.09 0.57 22.65
N GLU A 47 -17.02 1.22 22.20
CA GLU A 47 -16.30 0.82 20.99
C GLU A 47 -15.78 -0.60 21.09
N GLU A 48 -16.05 -1.43 20.07
CA GLU A 48 -15.57 -2.80 20.00
C GLU A 48 -14.07 -2.88 19.75
N GLN A 49 -13.45 -3.94 20.23
CA GLN A 49 -12.02 -4.17 20.00
C GLN A 49 -11.70 -4.36 18.50
N GLY A 50 -10.69 -3.67 18.01
CA GLY A 50 -10.31 -3.72 16.60
C GLY A 50 -11.11 -2.79 15.70
N ARG A 51 -11.98 -1.95 16.27
CA ARG A 51 -12.78 -0.95 15.57
C ARG A 51 -12.21 0.46 15.79
N ARG A 52 -12.63 1.39 14.96
CA ARG A 52 -12.24 2.80 15.03
C ARG A 52 -13.48 3.68 14.92
N ASP A 53 -14.15 3.91 16.04
CA ASP A 53 -15.29 4.81 16.08
C ASP A 53 -14.87 6.27 15.93
N ILE A 54 -15.70 7.05 15.25
CA ILE A 54 -15.46 8.48 15.03
C ILE A 54 -16.74 9.24 15.38
N CYS A 55 -16.67 10.09 16.39
CA CYS A 55 -17.71 11.08 16.65
C CYS A 55 -17.36 12.39 15.95
N ILE A 56 -18.24 12.86 15.08
CA ILE A 56 -18.12 14.13 14.37
C ILE A 56 -19.29 15.05 14.73
N TYR A 57 -19.12 16.35 14.56
CA TYR A 57 -20.14 17.38 14.83
C TYR A 57 -20.63 17.43 16.28
N ALA A 58 -19.84 16.95 17.25
CA ALA A 58 -20.16 17.17 18.65
C ALA A 58 -20.17 18.67 18.95
N ARG A 59 -21.27 19.18 19.51
CA ARG A 59 -21.44 20.62 19.78
C ARG A 59 -20.35 21.19 20.68
N GLU A 60 -19.95 20.43 21.69
CA GLU A 60 -18.93 20.78 22.66
C GLU A 60 -17.91 19.65 22.83
N SER A 61 -17.10 19.42 21.80
CA SER A 61 -16.11 18.32 21.77
C SER A 61 -15.17 18.33 22.98
N HIS A 62 -14.80 19.52 23.48
CA HIS A 62 -13.94 19.69 24.66
C HIS A 62 -14.64 19.25 25.97
N VAL A 63 -15.94 19.48 26.09
CA VAL A 63 -16.75 19.01 27.24
C VAL A 63 -16.88 17.50 27.19
N LEU A 64 -17.15 16.93 26.01
CA LEU A 64 -17.24 15.50 25.81
C LEU A 64 -15.95 14.78 26.24
N VAL A 65 -14.80 15.29 25.81
CA VAL A 65 -13.49 14.73 26.23
C VAL A 65 -13.26 14.92 27.73
N ALA A 66 -13.66 16.07 28.31
CA ALA A 66 -13.50 16.31 29.74
C ALA A 66 -14.31 15.37 30.65
N LYS A 67 -15.41 14.78 30.13
CA LYS A 67 -16.19 13.76 30.86
C LYS A 67 -15.48 12.41 30.98
N SER A 68 -14.62 12.07 30.03
CA SER A 68 -13.85 10.81 30.01
C SER A 68 -12.43 11.01 29.47
N PRO A 69 -11.60 11.82 30.12
CA PRO A 69 -10.29 12.22 29.57
C PRO A 69 -9.28 11.06 29.54
N ALA A 70 -9.51 10.02 30.33
CA ALA A 70 -8.69 8.80 30.28
C ALA A 70 -8.96 7.95 29.03
N GLU A 71 -10.16 8.06 28.43
CA GLU A 71 -10.62 7.20 27.35
C GLU A 71 -10.86 7.94 26.02
N LEU A 72 -11.19 9.23 26.06
CA LEU A 72 -11.50 10.03 24.89
C LEU A 72 -10.40 11.06 24.60
N PHE A 73 -10.26 11.43 23.31
CA PHE A 73 -9.39 12.52 22.88
C PHE A 73 -9.95 13.22 21.64
N ILE A 74 -9.51 14.45 21.40
CA ILE A 74 -9.80 15.17 20.16
C ILE A 74 -8.85 14.64 19.10
N ASP A 75 -9.41 14.14 18.00
CA ASP A 75 -8.63 13.65 16.87
C ASP A 75 -7.84 14.78 16.21
N PRO A 76 -6.52 14.63 16.00
CA PRO A 76 -5.69 15.63 15.33
C PRO A 76 -5.90 15.64 13.81
N SER A 77 -7.14 15.54 13.35
CA SER A 77 -7.52 15.63 11.95
C SER A 77 -8.16 16.98 11.64
N HIS A 78 -8.04 17.40 10.40
CA HIS A 78 -8.71 18.56 9.87
C HIS A 78 -9.99 18.16 9.16
N THR A 79 -11.08 18.87 9.41
CA THR A 79 -12.31 18.73 8.64
C THR A 79 -12.31 19.73 7.48
N TYR A 80 -12.58 19.24 6.30
CA TYR A 80 -12.70 20.02 5.09
C TYR A 80 -14.10 19.90 4.52
N ARG A 81 -14.65 21.01 3.99
CA ARG A 81 -15.99 21.11 3.41
C ARG A 81 -15.91 21.58 1.97
N TRP A 82 -16.59 20.87 1.09
CA TRP A 82 -16.87 21.32 -0.27
C TRP A 82 -18.34 21.73 -0.34
N ARG A 83 -18.63 23.02 -0.61
CA ARG A 83 -19.98 23.49 -0.88
C ARG A 83 -20.36 23.05 -2.30
N LEU A 84 -21.45 22.31 -2.42
CA LEU A 84 -21.90 21.76 -3.68
C LEU A 84 -22.83 22.78 -4.38
N HIS A 85 -22.49 23.17 -5.60
CA HIS A 85 -23.28 24.09 -6.40
C HIS A 85 -23.78 23.40 -7.67
N ALA A 86 -24.98 23.76 -8.12
CA ALA A 86 -25.56 23.18 -9.33
C ALA A 86 -24.68 23.39 -10.58
N ASP A 87 -23.94 24.49 -10.60
CA ASP A 87 -23.05 24.88 -11.71
C ASP A 87 -21.62 24.31 -11.60
N ASP A 88 -21.33 23.48 -10.58
CA ASP A 88 -20.03 22.83 -10.45
C ASP A 88 -19.77 21.94 -11.68
N PRO A 89 -18.55 21.97 -12.26
CA PRO A 89 -18.25 21.20 -13.46
C PRO A 89 -18.40 19.70 -13.21
N GLU A 90 -18.95 19.00 -14.18
CA GLU A 90 -19.02 17.53 -14.16
C GLU A 90 -17.61 16.93 -14.04
N ALA A 91 -17.55 15.76 -13.43
CA ALA A 91 -16.31 15.01 -13.34
C ALA A 91 -15.82 14.66 -14.77
N PRO A 92 -14.56 14.98 -15.12
CA PRO A 92 -14.02 14.51 -16.40
C PRO A 92 -14.03 12.98 -16.42
N SER A 93 -14.33 12.40 -17.57
CA SER A 93 -14.29 10.95 -17.75
C SER A 93 -12.90 10.43 -17.41
N PRO A 94 -12.76 9.46 -16.52
CA PRO A 94 -11.47 8.85 -16.21
C PRO A 94 -10.95 8.04 -17.40
N VAL A 95 -9.63 7.86 -17.45
CA VAL A 95 -8.96 7.13 -18.54
C VAL A 95 -8.35 5.85 -17.97
N GLY A 96 -8.72 4.71 -18.55
CA GLY A 96 -8.20 3.39 -18.15
C GLY A 96 -8.87 2.81 -16.90
N PHE A 97 -9.87 3.47 -16.35
CA PHE A 97 -10.73 2.96 -15.28
C PHE A 97 -12.10 3.65 -15.32
N SER A 98 -13.08 3.03 -14.71
CA SER A 98 -14.41 3.60 -14.49
C SER A 98 -14.74 3.69 -13.01
N VAL A 99 -15.53 4.72 -12.62
CA VAL A 99 -16.04 4.87 -11.23
C VAL A 99 -17.52 4.55 -11.22
N ARG A 100 -17.93 3.67 -10.32
CA ARG A 100 -19.32 3.21 -10.20
C ARG A 100 -19.64 2.65 -8.81
N PRO A 101 -20.94 2.47 -8.46
CA PRO A 101 -21.33 1.69 -7.30
C PRO A 101 -20.89 0.22 -7.38
N LEU A 102 -20.89 -0.47 -6.26
CA LEU A 102 -20.65 -1.92 -6.17
C LEU A 102 -21.68 -2.68 -7.05
N ARG A 103 -21.24 -3.78 -7.66
CA ARG A 103 -22.09 -4.67 -8.46
C ARG A 103 -22.39 -5.99 -7.79
N ASP A 104 -21.45 -6.47 -7.00
CA ASP A 104 -21.55 -7.74 -6.27
C ASP A 104 -20.71 -7.73 -5.00
N GLN A 105 -20.93 -8.73 -4.16
CA GLN A 105 -20.29 -8.84 -2.86
C GLN A 105 -18.77 -9.06 -2.97
N SER A 106 -18.26 -9.64 -4.05
CA SER A 106 -16.82 -9.88 -4.21
C SER A 106 -16.03 -8.57 -4.36
N GLU A 107 -16.67 -7.50 -4.83
CA GLU A 107 -16.06 -6.17 -4.89
C GLU A 107 -15.85 -5.56 -3.49
N ALA A 108 -16.66 -5.95 -2.49
CA ALA A 108 -16.42 -5.56 -1.10
C ALA A 108 -15.17 -6.23 -0.51
N ASP A 109 -14.82 -7.46 -0.92
CA ASP A 109 -13.54 -8.09 -0.60
C ASP A 109 -12.37 -7.34 -1.23
N GLU A 110 -12.53 -6.90 -2.48
CA GLU A 110 -11.55 -6.09 -3.17
C GLU A 110 -11.38 -4.70 -2.52
N MET A 111 -12.45 -4.08 -2.02
CA MET A 111 -12.36 -2.85 -1.21
C MET A 111 -11.49 -3.09 0.03
N ASN A 112 -11.72 -4.17 0.76
CA ASN A 112 -10.94 -4.53 1.94
C ASN A 112 -9.47 -4.77 1.60
N ARG A 113 -9.17 -5.37 0.45
CA ARG A 113 -7.80 -5.51 -0.05
C ARG A 113 -7.14 -4.13 -0.22
N VAL A 114 -7.87 -3.15 -0.77
CA VAL A 114 -7.37 -1.77 -0.92
C VAL A 114 -7.19 -1.11 0.44
N TYR A 115 -8.15 -1.27 1.38
CA TYR A 115 -8.05 -0.72 2.74
C TYR A 115 -6.79 -1.23 3.46
N VAL A 116 -6.57 -2.54 3.47
CA VAL A 116 -5.39 -3.14 4.12
C VAL A 116 -4.09 -2.60 3.51
N ARG A 117 -4.03 -2.45 2.18
CA ARG A 117 -2.85 -1.89 1.50
C ARG A 117 -2.60 -0.42 1.83
N CYS A 118 -3.64 0.30 2.22
CA CYS A 118 -3.54 1.70 2.67
C CYS A 118 -3.41 1.84 4.19
N GLY A 119 -3.23 0.73 4.94
CA GLY A 119 -3.15 0.75 6.40
C GLY A 119 -4.47 1.08 7.10
N MET A 120 -5.60 0.93 6.42
CA MET A 120 -6.93 1.18 6.97
C MET A 120 -7.52 -0.08 7.61
N VAL A 121 -8.44 0.12 8.55
CA VAL A 121 -9.20 -0.98 9.18
C VAL A 121 -10.17 -1.57 8.15
N PRO A 122 -10.12 -2.88 7.86
CA PRO A 122 -11.10 -3.50 6.98
C PRO A 122 -12.47 -3.63 7.66
N ALA A 123 -13.52 -3.77 6.86
CA ALA A 123 -14.89 -3.98 7.31
C ALA A 123 -15.38 -5.37 6.89
N PRO A 124 -16.28 -6.04 7.64
CA PRO A 124 -16.91 -7.28 7.19
C PRO A 124 -17.58 -7.10 5.82
N THR A 125 -17.24 -7.98 4.88
CA THR A 125 -17.71 -7.92 3.48
C THR A 125 -19.24 -7.93 3.39
N ASP A 126 -19.87 -8.80 4.17
CA ASP A 126 -21.34 -8.92 4.26
C ASP A 126 -22.00 -7.67 4.82
N LEU A 127 -21.34 -6.95 5.73
CA LEU A 127 -21.86 -5.66 6.22
C LEU A 127 -21.78 -4.57 5.14
N ILE A 128 -20.65 -4.46 4.43
CA ILE A 128 -20.53 -3.53 3.30
C ILE A 128 -21.63 -3.79 2.27
N TRP A 129 -21.80 -5.06 1.90
CA TRP A 129 -22.78 -5.47 0.91
C TRP A 129 -24.23 -5.25 1.39
N ASN A 130 -24.52 -5.56 2.65
CA ASN A 130 -25.83 -5.30 3.25
C ASN A 130 -26.15 -3.80 3.32
N ASN A 131 -25.19 -2.97 3.73
CA ASN A 131 -25.36 -1.52 3.70
C ASN A 131 -25.60 -1.01 2.28
N HIS A 132 -24.87 -1.53 1.30
CA HIS A 132 -25.07 -1.16 -0.11
C HIS A 132 -26.47 -1.47 -0.62
N LEU A 133 -27.05 -2.59 -0.21
CA LEU A 133 -28.37 -3.01 -0.68
C LEU A 133 -29.55 -2.36 0.07
N HIS A 134 -29.37 -2.02 1.35
CA HIS A 134 -30.49 -1.71 2.25
C HIS A 134 -30.38 -0.36 2.97
N CYS A 135 -29.23 0.34 2.90
CA CYS A 135 -29.04 1.64 3.51
C CYS A 135 -28.88 2.72 2.42
N ASP A 136 -29.97 3.40 2.09
CA ASP A 136 -30.00 4.44 1.05
C ASP A 136 -29.26 5.73 1.44
N ALA A 137 -28.80 5.81 2.70
CA ALA A 137 -27.94 6.90 3.20
C ALA A 137 -26.46 6.62 2.97
N VAL A 138 -26.04 5.40 2.60
CA VAL A 138 -24.63 5.03 2.43
C VAL A 138 -24.37 4.68 0.97
N GLU A 139 -23.34 5.30 0.40
CA GLU A 139 -22.87 5.06 -0.97
C GLU A 139 -21.48 4.46 -0.95
N TYR A 140 -21.30 3.32 -1.61
CA TYR A 140 -19.98 2.75 -1.86
C TYR A 140 -19.65 2.84 -3.33
N LEU A 141 -18.57 3.56 -3.68
CA LEU A 141 -18.07 3.65 -5.03
C LEU A 141 -16.72 2.96 -5.14
N VAL A 142 -16.52 2.27 -6.25
CA VAL A 142 -15.26 1.66 -6.62
C VAL A 142 -14.74 2.22 -7.93
N ALA A 143 -13.43 2.41 -8.01
CA ALA A 143 -12.72 2.64 -9.25
C ALA A 143 -12.24 1.29 -9.79
N VAL A 144 -12.71 0.92 -10.96
CA VAL A 144 -12.46 -0.40 -11.57
C VAL A 144 -11.64 -0.21 -12.83
N ARG A 145 -10.54 -0.91 -12.94
CA ARG A 145 -9.66 -0.87 -14.10
C ARG A 145 -10.33 -1.51 -15.31
N ASP A 146 -10.22 -0.85 -16.47
CA ASP A 146 -10.94 -1.26 -17.68
C ASP A 146 -10.38 -2.53 -18.33
N ASP A 147 -9.10 -2.84 -18.10
CA ASP A 147 -8.39 -3.94 -18.76
C ASP A 147 -8.54 -5.30 -18.07
N ASP A 148 -8.60 -5.34 -16.74
CA ASP A 148 -8.65 -6.58 -15.97
C ASP A 148 -9.80 -6.65 -14.96
N GLY A 149 -10.58 -5.56 -14.84
CA GLY A 149 -11.71 -5.48 -13.93
C GLY A 149 -11.32 -5.38 -12.44
N SER A 150 -10.04 -5.15 -12.13
CA SER A 150 -9.59 -5.07 -10.73
C SER A 150 -10.02 -3.75 -10.07
N VAL A 151 -10.43 -3.81 -8.81
CA VAL A 151 -10.71 -2.62 -8.01
C VAL A 151 -9.38 -1.95 -7.63
N VAL A 152 -9.21 -0.70 -8.01
CA VAL A 152 -7.99 0.10 -7.79
C VAL A 152 -8.19 1.30 -6.88
N GLY A 153 -9.41 1.52 -6.43
CA GLY A 153 -9.72 2.56 -5.45
C GLY A 153 -11.16 2.46 -4.99
N THR A 154 -11.46 3.08 -3.86
CA THR A 154 -12.78 3.06 -3.25
C THR A 154 -13.03 4.34 -2.46
N VAL A 155 -14.30 4.70 -2.28
CA VAL A 155 -14.75 5.77 -1.40
C VAL A 155 -16.13 5.41 -0.84
N THR A 156 -16.37 5.80 0.41
CA THR A 156 -17.69 5.70 1.06
C THR A 156 -18.28 7.09 1.22
N GLY A 157 -19.53 7.25 0.84
CA GLY A 157 -20.31 8.47 1.06
C GLY A 157 -21.43 8.25 2.07
N VAL A 158 -21.75 9.27 2.86
CA VAL A 158 -22.89 9.26 3.78
C VAL A 158 -23.76 10.49 3.54
N ASP A 159 -25.04 10.26 3.26
CA ASP A 159 -26.08 11.27 3.05
C ASP A 159 -26.75 11.58 4.38
N HIS A 160 -26.41 12.70 5.00
CA HIS A 160 -26.91 13.08 6.31
C HIS A 160 -28.43 13.33 6.31
N LYS A 161 -28.95 13.87 5.19
CA LYS A 161 -30.40 14.11 5.07
C LYS A 161 -31.20 12.81 5.10
N ARG A 162 -30.73 11.79 4.38
CA ARG A 162 -31.36 10.48 4.38
C ARG A 162 -31.16 9.74 5.70
N LEU A 163 -29.99 9.91 6.33
CA LEU A 163 -29.66 9.19 7.54
C LEU A 163 -30.42 9.69 8.76
N PHE A 164 -30.49 11.01 8.96
CA PHE A 164 -31.05 11.60 10.19
C PHE A 164 -31.83 12.89 9.97
N ASN A 165 -32.25 13.17 8.74
CA ASN A 165 -32.97 14.39 8.38
C ASN A 165 -32.22 15.68 8.72
N ASP A 166 -30.90 15.72 8.36
CA ASP A 166 -30.03 16.86 8.60
C ASP A 166 -30.65 18.17 8.04
N PRO A 167 -30.89 19.20 8.90
CA PRO A 167 -31.46 20.46 8.45
C PRO A 167 -30.52 21.28 7.57
N GLU A 168 -29.21 20.98 7.57
CA GLU A 168 -28.22 21.62 6.71
C GLU A 168 -28.07 20.95 5.34
N ASP A 169 -28.82 19.87 5.07
CA ASP A 169 -28.77 19.08 3.85
C ASP A 169 -27.33 18.62 3.52
N GLY A 170 -26.57 18.21 4.56
CA GLY A 170 -25.19 17.81 4.45
C GLY A 170 -24.95 16.42 3.93
N SER A 171 -23.73 16.15 3.58
CA SER A 171 -23.18 14.85 3.27
C SER A 171 -21.72 14.74 3.71
N SER A 172 -21.16 13.53 3.73
CA SER A 172 -19.75 13.34 4.06
C SER A 172 -19.10 12.21 3.28
N LEU A 173 -17.78 12.35 3.10
CA LEU A 173 -16.89 11.39 2.43
C LEU A 173 -16.02 10.70 3.46
N TRP A 174 -15.94 9.37 3.38
CA TRP A 174 -15.18 8.50 4.26
C TRP A 174 -14.37 7.47 3.47
N THR A 175 -13.33 6.96 4.08
CA THR A 175 -12.52 5.84 3.57
C THR A 175 -12.11 5.95 2.09
N LEU A 176 -11.74 7.16 1.63
CA LEU A 176 -11.11 7.30 0.30
C LEU A 176 -9.78 6.58 0.30
N ALA A 177 -9.68 5.53 -0.48
CA ALA A 177 -8.47 4.72 -0.61
C ALA A 177 -8.15 4.44 -2.09
N VAL A 178 -6.88 4.53 -2.45
CA VAL A 178 -6.38 4.20 -3.79
C VAL A 178 -5.28 3.19 -3.64
N ASP A 179 -5.39 2.05 -4.32
CA ASP A 179 -4.37 1.00 -4.31
C ASP A 179 -3.00 1.60 -4.67
N PRO A 180 -2.00 1.56 -3.77
CA PRO A 180 -0.69 2.15 -4.02
C PRO A 180 0.05 1.50 -5.20
N THR A 181 -0.36 0.31 -5.62
CA THR A 181 0.21 -0.36 -6.80
C THR A 181 -0.48 0.04 -8.10
N ALA A 182 -1.57 0.81 -8.05
CA ALA A 182 -2.24 1.29 -9.25
C ALA A 182 -1.39 2.36 -9.95
N SER A 183 -1.05 2.12 -11.21
CA SER A 183 -0.27 3.06 -12.03
C SER A 183 -1.10 4.13 -12.73
N LEU A 184 -2.43 4.12 -12.51
CA LEU A 184 -3.37 5.07 -13.13
C LEU A 184 -3.43 6.39 -12.34
N PRO A 185 -3.27 7.54 -12.99
CA PRO A 185 -3.40 8.85 -12.34
C PRO A 185 -4.87 9.23 -12.12
N GLY A 186 -5.15 10.06 -11.11
CA GLY A 186 -6.43 10.72 -10.92
C GLY A 186 -7.54 9.91 -10.26
N ILE A 187 -7.31 8.65 -9.83
CA ILE A 187 -8.33 7.79 -9.22
C ILE A 187 -9.01 8.47 -8.03
N GLY A 188 -8.25 9.01 -7.07
CA GLY A 188 -8.83 9.68 -5.89
C GLY A 188 -9.66 10.90 -6.26
N ALA A 189 -9.22 11.70 -7.24
CA ALA A 189 -9.98 12.85 -7.73
C ALA A 189 -11.29 12.44 -8.42
N ALA A 190 -11.25 11.37 -9.23
CA ALA A 190 -12.44 10.85 -9.92
C ALA A 190 -13.47 10.30 -8.92
N LEU A 191 -13.05 9.49 -7.95
CA LEU A 191 -13.92 8.97 -6.88
C LEU A 191 -14.59 10.12 -6.11
N THR A 192 -13.81 11.11 -5.68
CA THR A 192 -14.32 12.26 -4.91
C THR A 192 -15.32 13.09 -5.72
N ARG A 193 -15.02 13.38 -7.01
CA ARG A 193 -15.93 14.15 -7.87
C ARG A 193 -17.20 13.38 -8.21
N THR A 194 -17.10 12.08 -8.49
CA THR A 194 -18.28 11.25 -8.76
C THR A 194 -19.21 11.23 -7.54
N LEU A 195 -18.66 11.04 -6.34
CA LEU A 195 -19.45 11.07 -5.11
C LEU A 195 -20.10 12.45 -4.88
N ALA A 196 -19.33 13.55 -5.08
CA ALA A 196 -19.87 14.91 -4.99
C ALA A 196 -20.98 15.17 -6.01
N GLY A 197 -20.85 14.65 -7.23
CA GLY A 197 -21.88 14.71 -8.28
C GLY A 197 -23.19 14.03 -7.84
N MET A 198 -23.09 12.82 -7.27
CA MET A 198 -24.27 12.10 -6.74
C MET A 198 -24.97 12.85 -5.62
N PHE A 199 -24.22 13.46 -4.71
CA PHE A 199 -24.80 14.28 -3.64
C PHE A 199 -25.41 15.58 -4.16
N ARG A 200 -24.81 16.22 -5.17
CA ARG A 200 -25.37 17.38 -5.84
C ARG A 200 -26.70 17.05 -6.53
N GLU A 201 -26.79 15.93 -7.25
CA GLU A 201 -28.04 15.45 -7.86
C GLU A 201 -29.16 15.20 -6.85
N ARG A 202 -28.80 15.01 -5.58
CA ARG A 202 -29.73 14.86 -4.45
C ARG A 202 -29.98 16.18 -3.70
N ASP A 203 -29.54 17.31 -4.23
CA ASP A 203 -29.63 18.62 -3.59
C ASP A 203 -28.94 18.71 -2.22
N ARG A 204 -27.79 18.02 -2.04
CA ARG A 204 -26.99 18.19 -0.82
C ARG A 204 -26.22 19.51 -0.91
N ALA A 205 -26.24 20.28 0.21
CA ALA A 205 -25.61 21.60 0.26
C ALA A 205 -24.08 21.53 0.33
N TYR A 206 -23.54 20.47 0.92
CA TYR A 206 -22.10 20.31 1.08
C TYR A 206 -21.70 18.84 1.26
N MET A 207 -20.42 18.57 1.01
CA MET A 207 -19.75 17.32 1.35
C MET A 207 -18.55 17.61 2.25
N ASP A 208 -18.55 17.02 3.45
CA ASP A 208 -17.45 17.11 4.41
C ASP A 208 -16.55 15.88 4.35
N LEU A 209 -15.32 16.03 4.79
CA LEU A 209 -14.40 14.93 5.04
C LEU A 209 -13.49 15.26 6.24
N SER A 210 -12.91 14.23 6.84
CA SER A 210 -11.88 14.35 7.86
C SER A 210 -10.57 13.74 7.35
N VAL A 211 -9.46 14.48 7.52
CA VAL A 211 -8.13 14.07 7.05
C VAL A 211 -7.10 14.33 8.13
N ALA A 212 -6.16 13.40 8.36
CA ALA A 212 -5.06 13.59 9.30
C ALA A 212 -4.27 14.88 8.97
N TYR A 213 -3.89 15.63 9.99
CA TYR A 213 -3.27 16.95 9.84
C TYR A 213 -1.93 16.92 9.07
N ASP A 214 -1.25 15.77 9.06
CA ASP A 214 0.05 15.51 8.43
C ASP A 214 -0.07 14.79 7.06
N ASN A 215 -1.27 14.47 6.59
CA ASN A 215 -1.49 13.87 5.28
C ASN A 215 -1.50 14.92 4.16
N GLU A 216 -0.32 15.51 3.90
CA GLU A 216 -0.14 16.59 2.93
C GLU A 216 -0.65 16.24 1.53
N ALA A 217 -0.48 14.99 1.09
CA ALA A 217 -0.91 14.56 -0.24
C ALA A 217 -2.43 14.55 -0.40
N ALA A 218 -3.16 14.09 0.62
CA ALA A 218 -4.62 14.11 0.61
C ALA A 218 -5.15 15.55 0.78
N ILE A 219 -4.54 16.35 1.66
CA ILE A 219 -4.89 17.76 1.84
C ILE A 219 -4.74 18.52 0.52
N ALA A 220 -3.61 18.39 -0.17
CA ALA A 220 -3.39 19.03 -1.47
C ALA A 220 -4.42 18.59 -2.53
N LEU A 221 -4.83 17.32 -2.51
CA LEU A 221 -5.90 16.84 -3.38
C LEU A 221 -7.23 17.54 -3.07
N TYR A 222 -7.63 17.60 -1.81
CA TYR A 222 -8.92 18.18 -1.42
C TYR A 222 -8.96 19.68 -1.68
N GLU A 223 -7.90 20.42 -1.36
CA GLU A 223 -7.81 21.86 -1.66
C GLU A 223 -7.89 22.13 -3.17
N LYS A 224 -7.21 21.32 -3.99
CA LYS A 224 -7.31 21.39 -5.46
C LYS A 224 -8.73 21.11 -5.98
N LEU A 225 -9.51 20.29 -5.28
CA LEU A 225 -10.90 19.99 -5.63
C LEU A 225 -11.89 21.08 -5.18
N GLY A 226 -11.45 22.05 -4.36
CA GLY A 226 -12.28 23.15 -3.88
C GLY A 226 -12.77 23.00 -2.44
N PHE A 227 -12.31 21.98 -1.71
CA PHE A 227 -12.60 21.88 -0.29
C PHE A 227 -11.91 22.99 0.50
N GLN A 228 -12.57 23.46 1.53
CA GLN A 228 -12.05 24.47 2.46
C GLN A 228 -12.11 23.95 3.89
N ARG A 229 -11.10 24.26 4.67
CA ARG A 229 -11.04 23.84 6.07
C ARG A 229 -12.15 24.50 6.89
N VAL A 230 -12.83 23.70 7.73
CA VAL A 230 -13.88 24.15 8.65
C VAL A 230 -13.55 23.78 10.09
N PRO A 231 -14.01 24.55 11.10
CA PRO A 231 -13.66 24.33 12.51
C PRO A 231 -14.53 23.23 13.15
N VAL A 232 -14.61 22.08 12.51
CA VAL A 232 -15.31 20.90 13.04
C VAL A 232 -14.26 19.94 13.60
N LEU A 233 -14.47 19.48 14.82
CA LEU A 233 -13.57 18.57 15.51
C LEU A 233 -14.20 17.17 15.58
N ALA A 234 -13.38 16.15 15.43
CA ALA A 234 -13.75 14.77 15.68
C ALA A 234 -13.25 14.32 17.07
N VAL A 235 -14.01 13.46 17.72
CA VAL A 235 -13.64 12.81 18.99
C VAL A 235 -13.56 11.31 18.75
N LYS A 236 -12.50 10.70 19.27
CA LYS A 236 -12.23 9.27 19.19
C LYS A 236 -11.93 8.69 20.57
N ARG A 237 -12.08 7.36 20.67
CA ARG A 237 -11.63 6.62 21.85
C ARG A 237 -10.14 6.30 21.76
N LYS A 238 -9.47 6.36 22.92
CA LYS A 238 -8.10 5.86 23.08
C LYS A 238 -8.10 4.35 23.04
N ASN A 239 -7.52 3.79 22.00
CA ASN A 239 -7.36 2.36 21.78
C ASN A 239 -6.02 2.08 21.07
N ALA A 240 -5.65 0.84 20.89
CA ALA A 240 -4.39 0.47 20.25
C ALA A 240 -4.25 0.97 18.80
N ILE A 241 -5.37 1.09 18.05
CA ILE A 241 -5.36 1.59 16.67
C ILE A 241 -5.12 3.10 16.64
N ASN A 242 -5.68 3.81 17.61
CA ASN A 242 -5.59 5.27 17.71
C ASN A 242 -4.37 5.75 18.51
N GLU A 243 -3.62 4.84 19.15
CA GLU A 243 -2.49 5.19 20.04
C GLU A 243 -1.53 6.23 19.44
N PRO A 244 -1.12 6.15 18.16
CA PRO A 244 -0.25 7.14 17.55
C PRO A 244 -0.82 8.56 17.50
N LEU A 245 -2.14 8.71 17.64
CA LEU A 245 -2.82 10.00 17.54
C LEU A 245 -2.91 10.75 18.88
N PHE A 246 -2.78 10.08 20.02
CA PHE A 246 -2.93 10.69 21.35
C PHE A 246 -1.76 10.44 22.30
N THR A 247 -0.86 9.53 21.98
CA THR A 247 0.37 9.33 22.73
C THR A 247 1.41 10.31 22.18
N PRO A 248 2.09 11.12 23.03
CA PRO A 248 3.26 11.83 22.54
C PRO A 248 4.21 10.79 21.95
N ALA A 249 4.65 11.05 20.72
CA ALA A 249 5.58 10.17 20.02
C ALA A 249 6.65 9.73 21.01
N ARG A 250 6.66 8.47 21.38
CA ARG A 250 7.85 7.90 21.98
C ARG A 250 8.87 8.02 20.88
N GLU A 251 9.81 8.94 21.02
CA GLU A 251 10.84 9.30 20.03
C GLU A 251 11.45 8.10 19.30
N THR A 252 11.23 6.93 19.82
CA THR A 252 11.82 5.68 19.40
C THR A 252 11.04 4.89 18.35
N VAL A 253 9.71 4.83 18.37
CA VAL A 253 8.94 4.03 17.39
C VAL A 253 8.74 4.79 16.09
N ASP A 254 8.58 6.11 16.17
CA ASP A 254 8.43 6.96 14.99
C ASP A 254 9.75 7.18 14.24
N ASP A 255 10.90 6.99 14.92
CA ASP A 255 12.23 7.04 14.31
C ASP A 255 12.60 5.73 13.59
N LEU A 256 11.79 4.68 13.74
CA LEU A 256 12.01 3.42 13.03
C LEU A 256 11.75 3.58 11.52
N ASN A 257 12.59 2.95 10.72
CA ASN A 257 12.31 2.83 9.31
C ASN A 257 11.00 2.03 9.07
N PRO A 258 10.35 2.17 7.90
CA PRO A 258 9.06 1.53 7.62
C PRO A 258 9.05 0.01 7.81
N TYR A 259 10.16 -0.68 7.59
CA TYR A 259 10.26 -2.14 7.72
C TYR A 259 10.23 -2.60 9.17
N ALA A 260 11.03 -1.96 10.02
CA ALA A 260 11.05 -2.22 11.46
C ALA A 260 9.72 -1.80 12.11
N ARG A 261 9.13 -0.68 11.67
CA ARG A 261 7.84 -0.18 12.16
C ARG A 261 6.69 -1.16 11.93
N ILE A 262 6.60 -1.78 10.74
CA ILE A 262 5.57 -2.80 10.46
C ILE A 262 5.62 -3.93 11.50
N ILE A 263 6.82 -4.36 11.88
CA ILE A 263 7.01 -5.43 12.87
C ILE A 263 6.64 -4.94 14.27
N ALA A 264 7.07 -3.73 14.64
CA ALA A 264 6.74 -3.11 15.93
C ALA A 264 5.24 -2.94 16.12
N ASP A 265 4.55 -2.36 15.13
CA ASP A 265 3.11 -2.12 15.16
C ASP A 265 2.32 -3.44 15.28
N GLU A 266 2.70 -4.47 14.52
CA GLU A 266 2.06 -5.78 14.59
C GLU A 266 2.35 -6.48 15.94
N ALA A 267 3.56 -6.35 16.49
CA ALA A 267 3.91 -6.87 17.80
C ALA A 267 3.04 -6.22 18.90
N MET A 268 2.94 -4.89 18.90
CA MET A 268 2.09 -4.14 19.84
C MET A 268 0.61 -4.50 19.69
N ARG A 269 0.13 -4.65 18.47
CA ARG A 269 -1.26 -5.09 18.20
C ARG A 269 -1.56 -6.45 18.81
N ARG A 270 -0.57 -7.34 18.92
CA ARG A 270 -0.67 -8.67 19.57
C ARG A 270 -0.44 -8.65 21.07
N GLY A 271 -0.21 -7.49 21.67
CA GLY A 271 0.12 -7.36 23.10
C GLY A 271 1.55 -7.78 23.44
N ILE A 272 2.44 -7.80 22.44
CA ILE A 272 3.86 -8.02 22.63
C ILE A 272 4.50 -6.68 23.02
N TRP A 273 5.27 -6.66 24.08
CA TRP A 273 6.02 -5.48 24.49
C TRP A 273 7.17 -5.22 23.51
N VAL A 274 7.27 -3.98 23.04
CA VAL A 274 8.33 -3.53 22.13
C VAL A 274 9.20 -2.51 22.84
N GLU A 275 10.49 -2.79 22.92
CA GLU A 275 11.53 -1.89 23.42
C GLU A 275 12.48 -1.58 22.24
N ILE A 276 12.59 -0.30 21.87
CA ILE A 276 13.51 0.13 20.81
C ILE A 276 14.93 0.20 21.41
N LEU A 277 15.85 -0.53 20.81
CA LEU A 277 17.26 -0.56 21.20
C LEU A 277 18.09 0.43 20.39
N ASP A 278 17.83 0.51 19.07
CA ASP A 278 18.45 1.45 18.14
C ASP A 278 17.50 1.68 16.96
N ALA A 279 16.88 2.86 16.93
CA ALA A 279 15.93 3.21 15.87
C ALA A 279 16.60 3.32 14.49
N GLY A 280 17.80 3.87 14.42
CA GLY A 280 18.54 4.03 13.17
C GLY A 280 18.93 2.69 12.53
N ALA A 281 19.23 1.68 13.36
CA ALA A 281 19.48 0.31 12.92
C ALA A 281 18.19 -0.51 12.73
N GLY A 282 17.02 -0.02 13.17
CA GLY A 282 15.77 -0.78 13.19
C GLY A 282 15.82 -1.95 14.19
N GLU A 283 16.61 -1.79 15.27
CA GLU A 283 16.82 -2.85 16.27
C GLU A 283 15.87 -2.68 17.45
N MET A 284 15.16 -3.76 17.79
CA MET A 284 14.18 -3.78 18.86
C MET A 284 14.16 -5.12 19.61
N ARG A 285 13.76 -5.07 20.89
CA ARG A 285 13.46 -6.25 21.70
C ARG A 285 11.95 -6.45 21.78
N LEU A 286 11.49 -7.62 21.38
CA LEU A 286 10.11 -8.06 21.47
C LEU A 286 9.97 -9.01 22.66
N SER A 287 9.07 -8.71 23.61
CA SER A 287 8.90 -9.50 24.83
C SER A 287 7.44 -9.90 25.05
N HIS A 288 7.22 -11.19 25.34
CA HIS A 288 5.89 -11.72 25.63
C HIS A 288 5.98 -12.99 26.48
N GLY A 289 5.18 -13.10 27.55
CA GLY A 289 5.08 -14.30 28.37
C GLY A 289 6.41 -14.74 28.99
N GLY A 290 7.27 -13.80 29.41
CA GLY A 290 8.59 -14.08 30.00
C GLY A 290 9.67 -14.48 28.99
N ARG A 291 9.40 -14.42 27.69
CA ARG A 291 10.37 -14.63 26.62
C ARG A 291 10.63 -13.33 25.89
N SER A 292 11.85 -13.14 25.42
CA SER A 292 12.21 -12.01 24.57
C SER A 292 13.03 -12.48 23.38
N VAL A 293 12.99 -11.70 22.30
CA VAL A 293 13.80 -11.88 21.10
C VAL A 293 14.25 -10.51 20.61
N ILE A 294 15.50 -10.38 20.24
CA ILE A 294 16.00 -9.18 19.57
C ILE A 294 15.86 -9.36 18.07
N THR A 295 15.32 -8.34 17.43
CA THR A 295 15.19 -8.27 15.97
C THR A 295 15.82 -6.99 15.45
N ARG A 296 16.38 -7.07 14.26
CA ARG A 296 16.79 -5.93 13.46
C ARG A 296 16.04 -6.01 12.15
N GLU A 297 14.99 -5.20 12.00
CA GLU A 297 14.00 -5.39 10.95
C GLU A 297 13.48 -6.85 10.94
N SER A 298 13.53 -7.54 9.78
CA SER A 298 13.12 -8.94 9.64
C SER A 298 14.15 -9.97 10.11
N LEU A 299 15.36 -9.55 10.48
CA LEU A 299 16.36 -10.42 11.07
C LEU A 299 16.11 -10.58 12.57
N SER A 300 16.35 -11.76 13.09
CA SER A 300 16.26 -12.03 14.53
C SER A 300 17.50 -12.74 15.03
N GLU A 301 17.71 -12.75 16.34
CA GLU A 301 18.82 -13.47 16.99
C GLU A 301 18.81 -14.98 16.73
N TYR A 302 17.70 -15.52 16.19
CA TYR A 302 17.65 -16.90 15.70
C TYR A 302 18.40 -17.11 14.38
N THR A 303 18.76 -16.03 13.69
CA THR A 303 19.56 -16.11 12.47
C THR A 303 21.03 -16.18 12.81
N SER A 304 21.67 -17.33 12.56
CA SER A 304 23.09 -17.49 12.85
C SER A 304 23.97 -16.65 11.92
N ALA A 305 25.15 -16.25 12.42
CA ALA A 305 26.16 -15.57 11.60
C ALA A 305 26.59 -16.42 10.39
N VAL A 306 26.55 -17.76 10.51
CA VAL A 306 26.83 -18.67 9.39
C VAL A 306 25.75 -18.58 8.32
N ALA A 307 24.47 -18.54 8.70
CA ALA A 307 23.37 -18.37 7.76
C ALA A 307 23.44 -17.01 7.03
N MET A 308 23.78 -15.93 7.75
CA MET A 308 24.00 -14.61 7.16
C MET A 308 25.17 -14.62 6.16
N ALA A 309 26.31 -15.21 6.52
CA ALA A 309 27.45 -15.31 5.63
C ALA A 309 27.15 -16.13 4.36
N ARG A 310 26.27 -17.16 4.46
CA ARG A 310 25.78 -17.92 3.31
C ARG A 310 24.90 -17.06 2.41
N CYS A 311 24.02 -16.23 2.96
CA CYS A 311 23.16 -15.33 2.19
C CYS A 311 23.96 -14.21 1.51
N ASP A 312 24.99 -13.68 2.15
CA ASP A 312 25.82 -12.60 1.59
C ASP A 312 26.65 -13.08 0.38
N ASP A 313 27.15 -14.32 0.39
CA ASP A 313 27.90 -14.90 -0.72
C ASP A 313 26.99 -15.63 -1.73
N LYS A 314 26.68 -14.95 -2.85
CA LYS A 314 25.79 -15.48 -3.91
C LYS A 314 26.30 -16.80 -4.52
N ARG A 315 27.64 -16.99 -4.56
CA ARG A 315 28.27 -18.22 -5.03
C ARG A 315 27.96 -19.38 -4.08
N LEU A 316 28.06 -19.13 -2.76
CA LEU A 316 27.79 -20.14 -1.75
C LEU A 316 26.30 -20.47 -1.64
N THR A 317 25.44 -19.45 -1.63
CA THR A 317 23.98 -19.61 -1.70
C THR A 317 23.59 -20.51 -2.89
N ARG A 318 24.08 -20.17 -4.08
CA ARG A 318 23.81 -20.92 -5.31
C ARG A 318 24.21 -22.40 -5.18
N ARG A 319 25.41 -22.67 -4.67
CA ARG A 319 25.91 -24.05 -4.49
C ARG A 319 25.01 -24.84 -3.53
N LEU A 320 24.72 -24.29 -2.33
CA LEU A 320 23.90 -24.98 -1.33
C LEU A 320 22.48 -25.26 -1.81
N VAL A 321 21.88 -24.31 -2.52
CA VAL A 321 20.53 -24.46 -3.11
C VAL A 321 20.54 -25.51 -4.22
N SER A 322 21.58 -25.54 -5.06
CA SER A 322 21.74 -26.55 -6.10
C SER A 322 21.98 -27.95 -5.53
N GLU A 323 22.82 -28.08 -4.50
CA GLU A 323 23.06 -29.34 -3.79
C GLU A 323 21.78 -29.88 -3.12
N ALA A 324 20.86 -29.01 -2.75
CA ALA A 324 19.53 -29.38 -2.23
C ALA A 324 18.53 -29.78 -3.34
N GLY A 325 18.98 -29.88 -4.61
CA GLY A 325 18.17 -30.33 -5.75
C GLY A 325 17.30 -29.25 -6.38
N ILE A 326 17.52 -27.97 -6.04
CA ILE A 326 16.79 -26.86 -6.66
C ILE A 326 17.54 -26.41 -7.91
N GLN A 327 16.80 -26.24 -9.01
CA GLN A 327 17.37 -25.74 -10.25
C GLN A 327 17.79 -24.28 -10.10
N VAL A 328 19.06 -24.01 -10.40
CA VAL A 328 19.64 -22.66 -10.48
C VAL A 328 20.09 -22.38 -11.90
N PRO A 329 20.15 -21.10 -12.35
CA PRO A 329 20.69 -20.77 -13.67
C PRO A 329 22.11 -21.32 -13.86
N ARG A 330 22.51 -21.71 -15.06
CA ARG A 330 23.92 -22.04 -15.33
C ARG A 330 24.80 -20.83 -14.99
N GLY A 331 25.95 -21.03 -14.36
CA GLY A 331 26.82 -19.91 -14.01
C GLY A 331 28.15 -20.36 -13.44
N ARG A 332 29.08 -19.42 -13.45
CA ARG A 332 30.47 -19.62 -13.00
C ARG A 332 31.06 -18.33 -12.44
N LEU A 333 32.16 -18.44 -11.71
CA LEU A 333 32.98 -17.28 -11.41
C LEU A 333 33.68 -16.81 -12.66
N ALA A 334 33.74 -15.49 -12.84
CA ALA A 334 34.53 -14.87 -13.90
C ALA A 334 36.03 -15.15 -13.72
N THR A 335 36.69 -15.48 -14.81
CA THR A 335 38.14 -15.65 -14.87
C THR A 335 38.82 -14.41 -15.46
N PHE A 336 38.05 -13.49 -16.02
CA PHE A 336 38.49 -12.26 -16.67
C PHE A 336 39.43 -12.54 -17.89
N ASP A 337 39.08 -13.58 -18.63
CA ASP A 337 39.77 -14.04 -19.83
C ASP A 337 38.79 -14.63 -20.86
N GLU A 338 39.30 -15.21 -21.93
CA GLU A 338 38.55 -15.83 -23.05
C GLU A 338 37.45 -16.84 -22.60
N HIS A 339 37.66 -17.51 -21.47
CA HIS A 339 36.65 -18.46 -20.97
C HIS A 339 35.33 -17.82 -20.59
N ASP A 340 35.32 -16.53 -20.28
CA ASP A 340 34.08 -15.81 -19.96
C ASP A 340 33.29 -15.51 -21.25
N HIS A 341 34.00 -15.22 -22.36
CA HIS A 341 33.38 -15.07 -23.68
C HIS A 341 32.82 -16.41 -24.20
N VAL A 342 33.57 -17.50 -24.04
CA VAL A 342 33.08 -18.86 -24.39
C VAL A 342 31.81 -19.20 -23.62
N PHE A 343 31.75 -18.87 -22.32
CA PHE A 343 30.54 -19.08 -21.53
C PHE A 343 29.36 -18.24 -22.05
N LEU A 344 29.58 -16.98 -22.44
CA LEU A 344 28.55 -16.18 -23.08
C LEU A 344 28.03 -16.81 -24.39
N GLU A 345 28.93 -17.26 -25.24
CA GLU A 345 28.56 -17.95 -26.49
C GLU A 345 27.71 -19.20 -26.25
N GLU A 346 28.05 -19.99 -25.21
CA GLU A 346 27.29 -21.20 -24.84
C GLU A 346 25.88 -20.93 -24.35
N VAL A 347 25.64 -19.84 -23.64
CA VAL A 347 24.35 -19.57 -22.99
C VAL A 347 23.56 -18.43 -23.63
N GLY A 348 24.20 -17.64 -24.48
CA GLY A 348 23.63 -16.61 -25.36
C GLY A 348 23.29 -15.27 -24.67
N ASP A 349 22.95 -15.25 -23.41
CA ASP A 349 22.57 -14.04 -22.66
C ASP A 349 22.86 -14.26 -21.17
N VAL A 350 23.58 -13.32 -20.55
CA VAL A 350 24.03 -13.48 -19.17
C VAL A 350 23.66 -12.30 -18.27
N VAL A 351 23.70 -12.58 -16.97
CA VAL A 351 23.69 -11.61 -15.89
C VAL A 351 25.06 -11.62 -15.23
N VAL A 352 25.68 -10.46 -15.15
CA VAL A 352 26.97 -10.25 -14.47
C VAL A 352 26.70 -9.56 -13.14
N LYS A 353 27.22 -10.12 -12.03
CA LYS A 353 27.00 -9.58 -10.69
C LYS A 353 28.18 -9.84 -9.76
N PRO A 354 28.48 -8.92 -8.84
CA PRO A 354 29.46 -9.18 -7.78
C PRO A 354 28.96 -10.33 -6.89
N THR A 355 29.88 -11.17 -6.36
CA THR A 355 29.50 -12.28 -5.47
C THR A 355 28.91 -11.80 -4.15
N ARG A 356 29.28 -10.58 -3.72
CA ARG A 356 28.76 -9.89 -2.54
C ARG A 356 28.21 -8.53 -2.91
N GLY A 357 27.33 -7.99 -2.08
CA GLY A 357 26.71 -6.67 -2.27
C GLY A 357 25.20 -6.75 -2.42
N GLU A 358 24.54 -5.62 -2.16
CA GLU A 358 23.11 -5.49 -2.01
C GLU A 358 22.52 -4.48 -3.02
N GLN A 359 21.17 -4.41 -3.06
CA GLN A 359 20.38 -3.42 -3.81
C GLN A 359 20.67 -3.34 -5.33
N GLY A 360 21.26 -4.39 -5.91
CA GLY A 360 21.53 -4.43 -7.35
C GLY A 360 22.74 -3.64 -7.80
N LYS A 361 23.60 -3.14 -6.90
CA LYS A 361 24.83 -2.43 -7.25
C LYS A 361 25.77 -3.36 -8.01
N GLY A 362 26.31 -2.89 -9.13
CA GLY A 362 27.23 -3.66 -9.98
C GLY A 362 26.57 -4.81 -10.76
N ILE A 363 25.25 -4.94 -10.76
CA ILE A 363 24.53 -5.97 -11.54
C ILE A 363 24.21 -5.43 -12.93
N THR A 364 24.59 -6.20 -13.97
CA THR A 364 24.22 -5.95 -15.36
C THR A 364 23.41 -7.14 -15.89
N VAL A 365 22.23 -6.88 -16.43
CA VAL A 365 21.30 -7.90 -16.95
C VAL A 365 21.16 -7.75 -18.45
N GLY A 366 21.12 -8.86 -19.17
CA GLY A 366 20.92 -8.86 -20.62
C GLY A 366 22.23 -8.52 -21.36
N VAL A 367 23.31 -9.15 -20.96
CA VAL A 367 24.63 -9.04 -21.61
C VAL A 367 24.73 -10.13 -22.65
N ASP A 368 24.76 -9.76 -23.94
CA ASP A 368 24.68 -10.65 -25.10
C ASP A 368 25.81 -10.46 -26.12
N SER A 369 26.77 -9.56 -25.83
CA SER A 369 27.97 -9.37 -26.67
C SER A 369 29.26 -9.37 -25.84
N PRO A 370 30.41 -9.74 -26.44
CA PRO A 370 31.72 -9.73 -25.78
C PRO A 370 32.07 -8.36 -25.17
N GLU A 371 31.85 -7.27 -25.91
CA GLU A 371 32.18 -5.91 -25.47
C GLU A 371 31.28 -5.50 -24.28
N ALA A 372 30.02 -5.87 -24.31
CA ALA A 372 29.11 -5.63 -23.19
C ALA A 372 29.49 -6.47 -21.96
N LEU A 373 30.01 -7.68 -22.16
CA LEU A 373 30.48 -8.55 -21.08
C LEU A 373 31.71 -7.94 -20.39
N ASP A 374 32.70 -7.50 -21.14
CA ASP A 374 33.91 -6.89 -20.60
C ASP A 374 33.58 -5.63 -19.79
N ALA A 375 32.70 -4.78 -20.32
CA ALA A 375 32.21 -3.59 -19.60
C ALA A 375 31.43 -3.94 -18.32
N ALA A 376 30.61 -4.99 -18.35
CA ALA A 376 29.85 -5.46 -17.19
C ALA A 376 30.75 -6.08 -16.12
N LEU A 377 31.75 -6.86 -16.52
CA LEU A 377 32.76 -7.43 -15.64
C LEU A 377 33.58 -6.35 -14.94
N ALA A 378 34.03 -5.33 -15.67
CA ALA A 378 34.76 -4.20 -15.10
C ALA A 378 33.92 -3.49 -14.00
N ARG A 379 32.67 -3.14 -14.28
CA ARG A 379 31.76 -2.51 -13.32
C ARG A 379 31.49 -3.38 -12.08
N ALA A 380 31.26 -4.68 -12.27
CA ALA A 380 31.01 -5.59 -11.15
C ALA A 380 32.26 -5.75 -10.27
N ARG A 381 33.46 -5.76 -10.88
CA ARG A 381 34.74 -5.86 -10.18
C ARG A 381 35.08 -4.64 -9.33
N GLU A 382 34.58 -3.46 -9.68
CA GLU A 382 34.68 -2.26 -8.83
C GLU A 382 33.96 -2.43 -7.48
N GLN A 383 32.91 -3.27 -7.45
CA GLN A 383 32.14 -3.52 -6.24
C GLN A 383 32.73 -4.69 -5.42
N HIS A 384 33.22 -5.73 -6.08
CA HIS A 384 33.80 -6.91 -5.43
C HIS A 384 34.77 -7.63 -6.38
N PRO A 385 35.95 -8.10 -5.89
CA PRO A 385 36.96 -8.74 -6.73
C PRO A 385 36.49 -10.04 -7.40
N GLU A 386 35.62 -10.80 -6.76
CA GLU A 386 34.98 -11.99 -7.33
C GLU A 386 33.66 -11.62 -7.99
N VAL A 387 33.49 -11.99 -9.25
CA VAL A 387 32.30 -11.71 -10.06
C VAL A 387 31.68 -13.02 -10.52
N LEU A 388 30.37 -13.10 -10.47
CA LEU A 388 29.58 -14.24 -10.93
C LEU A 388 28.93 -13.89 -12.27
N ILE A 389 29.08 -14.79 -13.25
CA ILE A 389 28.38 -14.75 -14.53
C ILE A 389 27.34 -15.86 -14.52
N GLU A 390 26.09 -15.55 -14.79
CA GLU A 390 24.99 -16.49 -14.83
C GLU A 390 24.17 -16.35 -16.12
N GLN A 391 23.72 -17.47 -16.66
CA GLN A 391 22.73 -17.49 -17.72
C GLN A 391 21.50 -16.70 -17.28
N ARG A 392 21.01 -15.80 -18.11
CA ARG A 392 19.77 -15.10 -17.85
C ARG A 392 18.59 -16.06 -17.89
N ALA A 393 17.90 -16.19 -16.77
CA ALA A 393 16.65 -16.94 -16.70
C ALA A 393 15.47 -16.03 -17.08
N ALA A 394 14.59 -16.55 -17.93
CA ALA A 394 13.34 -15.87 -18.26
C ALA A 394 12.22 -16.32 -17.32
N GLY A 395 11.39 -15.39 -16.88
CA GLY A 395 10.26 -15.70 -16.00
C GLY A 395 9.71 -14.49 -15.29
N ASP A 396 8.60 -14.72 -14.59
CA ASP A 396 8.05 -13.74 -13.66
C ASP A 396 8.77 -13.85 -12.32
N ASP A 397 9.03 -12.72 -11.68
CA ASP A 397 9.76 -12.64 -10.42
C ASP A 397 8.81 -12.89 -9.25
N LEU A 398 8.89 -14.09 -8.65
CA LEU A 398 8.11 -14.52 -7.51
C LEU A 398 8.94 -14.46 -6.23
N ARG A 399 8.52 -13.63 -5.27
CA ARG A 399 9.07 -13.57 -3.91
C ARG A 399 8.25 -14.44 -2.97
N LEU A 400 8.89 -15.41 -2.31
CA LEU A 400 8.30 -16.18 -1.22
C LEU A 400 8.90 -15.72 0.11
N VAL A 401 8.06 -15.48 1.11
CA VAL A 401 8.50 -15.22 2.48
C VAL A 401 8.38 -16.52 3.26
N VAL A 402 9.50 -17.03 3.73
CA VAL A 402 9.59 -18.27 4.51
C VAL A 402 9.92 -17.92 5.95
N ILE A 403 9.08 -18.36 6.88
CA ILE A 403 9.28 -18.21 8.33
C ILE A 403 9.11 -19.60 8.97
N ASP A 404 10.12 -20.02 9.72
CA ASP A 404 10.13 -21.30 10.47
C ASP A 404 9.67 -22.50 9.59
N GLY A 405 10.26 -22.61 8.40
CA GLY A 405 9.98 -23.70 7.47
C GLY A 405 8.60 -23.67 6.81
N LYS A 406 7.91 -22.52 6.83
CA LYS A 406 6.60 -22.34 6.18
C LYS A 406 6.62 -21.10 5.29
N VAL A 407 6.03 -21.22 4.11
CA VAL A 407 5.73 -20.03 3.28
C VAL A 407 4.54 -19.32 3.88
N VAL A 408 4.76 -18.09 4.34
CA VAL A 408 3.72 -17.26 4.98
C VAL A 408 3.16 -16.21 4.03
N ALA A 409 3.89 -15.85 2.98
CA ALA A 409 3.45 -14.95 1.94
C ALA A 409 4.15 -15.26 0.61
N ALA A 410 3.43 -14.99 -0.49
CA ALA A 410 3.97 -15.07 -1.83
C ALA A 410 3.55 -13.82 -2.63
N ALA A 411 4.51 -13.20 -3.30
CA ALA A 411 4.28 -11.96 -4.02
C ALA A 411 4.95 -11.99 -5.40
N LEU A 412 4.17 -11.66 -6.42
CA LEU A 412 4.69 -11.43 -7.77
C LEU A 412 5.18 -10.00 -7.87
N ARG A 413 6.47 -9.83 -8.16
CA ARG A 413 7.08 -8.52 -8.37
C ARG A 413 7.07 -8.15 -9.85
N LYS A 414 6.68 -6.93 -10.16
CA LYS A 414 6.72 -6.41 -11.53
C LYS A 414 7.59 -5.16 -11.59
N PRO A 415 8.36 -4.98 -12.68
CA PRO A 415 9.12 -3.76 -12.90
C PRO A 415 8.22 -2.52 -12.94
N ALA A 416 8.82 -1.36 -12.64
CA ALA A 416 8.11 -0.09 -12.76
C ALA A 416 7.65 0.17 -14.19
N GLY A 417 6.42 0.63 -14.31
CA GLY A 417 5.79 1.02 -15.57
C GLY A 417 4.82 2.15 -15.38
N ILE A 418 4.50 2.83 -16.47
CA ILE A 418 3.53 3.91 -16.56
C ILE A 418 2.49 3.60 -17.62
N ILE A 419 1.36 4.29 -17.55
CA ILE A 419 0.28 4.19 -18.55
C ILE A 419 0.07 5.57 -19.12
N GLY A 420 0.04 5.67 -20.44
CA GLY A 420 -0.18 6.88 -21.19
C GLY A 420 -1.57 7.47 -20.97
N THR A 421 -1.63 8.77 -20.98
CA THR A 421 -2.88 9.54 -20.86
C THR A 421 -3.22 10.31 -22.13
N GLY A 422 -2.37 10.26 -23.16
CA GLY A 422 -2.49 11.08 -24.36
C GLY A 422 -2.25 12.58 -24.13
N LYS A 423 -1.87 13.01 -22.93
CA LYS A 423 -1.75 14.43 -22.55
C LYS A 423 -0.49 14.75 -21.77
N HIS A 424 0.03 13.81 -20.99
CA HIS A 424 1.19 14.01 -20.11
C HIS A 424 2.41 13.37 -20.73
N THR A 425 3.56 14.03 -20.55
CA THR A 425 4.85 13.47 -20.94
C THR A 425 5.21 12.26 -20.08
N ILE A 426 6.09 11.42 -20.59
CA ILE A 426 6.64 10.27 -19.87
C ILE A 426 7.27 10.70 -18.54
N ARG A 427 7.99 11.82 -18.52
CA ARG A 427 8.55 12.44 -17.31
C ARG A 427 7.47 12.76 -16.28
N GLU A 428 6.42 13.47 -16.66
CA GLU A 428 5.31 13.84 -15.77
C GLU A 428 4.57 12.61 -15.20
N LEU A 429 4.40 11.56 -16.02
CA LEU A 429 3.79 10.31 -15.59
C LEU A 429 4.67 9.58 -14.56
N ILE A 430 5.99 9.51 -14.78
CA ILE A 430 6.95 8.94 -13.85
C ILE A 430 6.95 9.71 -12.53
N GLU A 431 6.99 11.04 -12.55
CA GLU A 431 6.96 11.87 -11.35
C GLU A 431 5.68 11.72 -10.55
N THR A 432 4.54 11.69 -11.25
CA THR A 432 3.23 11.48 -10.62
C THR A 432 3.14 10.11 -9.94
N GLN A 433 3.62 9.06 -10.62
CA GLN A 433 3.68 7.71 -10.07
C GLN A 433 4.64 7.65 -8.88
N SER A 434 5.80 8.30 -8.96
CA SER A 434 6.80 8.37 -7.88
C SER A 434 6.24 9.05 -6.63
N ARG A 435 5.54 10.18 -6.75
CA ARG A 435 4.90 10.86 -5.60
C ARG A 435 3.87 9.95 -4.92
N ARG A 436 3.01 9.28 -5.70
CA ARG A 436 2.01 8.35 -5.17
C ARG A 436 2.65 7.21 -4.40
N ARG A 437 3.69 6.61 -4.96
CA ARG A 437 4.41 5.50 -4.33
C ARG A 437 5.13 5.93 -3.06
N ALA A 438 5.82 7.08 -3.10
CA ALA A 438 6.47 7.63 -1.93
C ALA A 438 5.47 7.86 -0.78
N ALA A 439 4.30 8.42 -1.07
CA ALA A 439 3.24 8.62 -0.07
C ALA A 439 2.74 7.30 0.53
N ALA A 440 2.61 6.24 -0.29
CA ALA A 440 2.15 4.93 0.17
C ALA A 440 3.21 4.10 0.93
N THR A 441 4.49 4.45 0.81
CA THR A 441 5.61 3.66 1.36
C THR A 441 6.49 4.46 2.32
N GLY A 442 6.01 5.58 2.86
CA GLY A 442 6.83 6.44 3.73
C GLY A 442 8.10 6.97 3.06
N GLY A 443 8.09 7.15 1.73
CA GLY A 443 9.24 7.63 0.96
C GLY A 443 10.14 6.55 0.35
N GLU A 444 9.97 5.30 0.73
CA GLU A 444 10.86 4.19 0.39
C GLU A 444 10.81 3.76 -1.09
N SER A 445 9.74 4.01 -1.81
CA SER A 445 9.58 3.59 -3.20
C SER A 445 9.39 4.78 -4.12
N ARG A 446 10.31 4.95 -5.07
CA ARG A 446 10.24 5.97 -6.14
C ARG A 446 10.79 5.39 -7.43
N ILE A 447 10.32 5.89 -8.56
CA ILE A 447 10.95 5.62 -9.86
C ILE A 447 12.02 6.69 -10.06
N PRO A 448 13.31 6.35 -10.06
CA PRO A 448 14.36 7.34 -10.32
C PRO A 448 14.28 7.85 -11.75
N LEU A 449 14.50 9.15 -11.94
CA LEU A 449 14.74 9.75 -13.26
C LEU A 449 16.26 9.78 -13.51
N ASP A 450 16.85 8.60 -13.66
CA ASP A 450 18.27 8.37 -13.87
C ASP A 450 18.57 7.82 -15.28
N ASP A 451 19.84 7.71 -15.62
CA ASP A 451 20.31 7.21 -16.92
C ASP A 451 19.78 5.81 -17.25
N VAL A 452 19.51 4.97 -16.23
CA VAL A 452 18.96 3.61 -16.41
C VAL A 452 17.50 3.68 -16.83
N THR A 453 16.73 4.60 -16.25
CA THR A 453 15.33 4.84 -16.64
C THR A 453 15.29 5.43 -18.05
N GLU A 454 16.14 6.40 -18.35
CA GLU A 454 16.22 7.03 -19.67
C GLU A 454 16.58 6.00 -20.76
N ALA A 455 17.62 5.19 -20.53
CA ALA A 455 18.00 4.12 -21.44
C ALA A 455 16.87 3.09 -21.65
N THR A 456 16.15 2.72 -20.57
CA THR A 456 15.02 1.76 -20.66
C THR A 456 13.86 2.33 -21.49
N VAL A 457 13.58 3.62 -21.36
CA VAL A 457 12.55 4.34 -22.15
C VAL A 457 13.00 4.44 -23.60
N ALA A 458 14.27 4.80 -23.85
CA ALA A 458 14.85 4.92 -25.19
C ALA A 458 14.86 3.58 -25.97
N GLU A 459 15.15 2.46 -25.31
CA GLU A 459 15.06 1.12 -25.92
C GLU A 459 13.66 0.78 -26.45
N SER A 460 12.64 1.41 -25.88
CA SER A 460 11.25 1.28 -26.33
C SER A 460 10.86 2.29 -27.43
N GLY A 461 11.81 3.10 -27.89
CA GLY A 461 11.60 4.11 -28.93
C GLY A 461 11.01 5.43 -28.45
N TRP A 462 11.06 5.70 -27.13
CA TRP A 462 10.49 6.90 -26.50
C TRP A 462 11.57 7.74 -25.81
N SER A 463 11.27 9.03 -25.59
CA SER A 463 12.06 9.94 -24.75
C SER A 463 11.21 10.42 -23.56
N PHE A 464 11.82 10.99 -22.54
CA PHE A 464 11.10 11.53 -21.39
C PHE A 464 10.12 12.65 -21.73
N ASP A 465 10.36 13.38 -22.80
CA ASP A 465 9.57 14.54 -23.21
C ASP A 465 8.43 14.16 -24.17
N ASP A 466 8.36 12.89 -24.61
CA ASP A 466 7.29 12.40 -25.46
C ASP A 466 6.00 12.19 -24.66
N VAL A 467 4.86 12.41 -25.33
CA VAL A 467 3.53 12.15 -24.80
C VAL A 467 3.12 10.74 -25.18
N LEU A 468 3.02 9.87 -24.18
CA LEU A 468 2.60 8.48 -24.39
C LEU A 468 1.10 8.42 -24.73
N PRO A 469 0.69 7.73 -25.82
CA PRO A 469 -0.71 7.57 -26.18
C PRO A 469 -1.56 7.03 -25.04
N GLU A 470 -2.84 7.40 -25.05
CA GLU A 470 -3.81 6.96 -24.05
C GLU A 470 -3.91 5.44 -23.97
N GLY A 471 -3.78 4.89 -22.77
CA GLY A 471 -3.84 3.44 -22.52
C GLY A 471 -2.57 2.67 -22.86
N GLU A 472 -1.60 3.28 -23.54
CA GLU A 472 -0.34 2.62 -23.86
C GLU A 472 0.50 2.39 -22.59
N ARG A 473 1.04 1.18 -22.45
CA ARG A 473 1.85 0.78 -21.29
C ARG A 473 3.32 0.81 -21.63
N LEU A 474 4.08 1.57 -20.88
CA LEU A 474 5.52 1.65 -21.02
C LEU A 474 6.21 1.16 -19.75
N ARG A 475 7.08 0.16 -19.90
CA ARG A 475 7.98 -0.27 -18.82
C ARG A 475 9.15 0.70 -18.75
N VAL A 476 9.38 1.29 -17.57
CA VAL A 476 10.42 2.31 -17.36
C VAL A 476 11.64 1.81 -16.56
N ARG A 477 11.55 0.58 -16.02
CA ARG A 477 12.70 -0.10 -15.37
C ARG A 477 12.71 -1.58 -15.78
N LYS A 478 13.92 -2.17 -15.89
CA LYS A 478 14.08 -3.61 -16.22
C LYS A 478 13.93 -4.50 -14.98
N THR A 479 14.29 -4.00 -13.80
CA THR A 479 14.28 -4.74 -12.55
C THR A 479 12.98 -4.51 -11.77
N ALA A 480 12.49 -5.54 -11.09
CA ALA A 480 11.29 -5.47 -10.26
C ALA A 480 11.58 -5.00 -8.82
N ASN A 481 12.58 -4.13 -8.64
CA ASN A 481 12.98 -3.62 -7.33
C ASN A 481 11.94 -2.62 -6.81
N LEU A 482 11.43 -2.85 -5.58
CA LEU A 482 10.43 -2.01 -4.94
C LEU A 482 10.92 -0.58 -4.73
N HIS A 483 12.16 -0.39 -4.26
CA HIS A 483 12.77 0.94 -4.08
C HIS A 483 12.89 1.74 -5.38
N GLN A 484 12.95 1.04 -6.51
CA GLN A 484 13.02 1.65 -7.84
C GLN A 484 11.64 1.70 -8.55
N GLY A 485 10.56 1.66 -7.78
CA GLY A 485 9.21 1.79 -8.31
C GLY A 485 8.56 0.49 -8.79
N GLY A 486 9.18 -0.67 -8.60
CA GLY A 486 8.55 -1.97 -8.87
C GLY A 486 7.28 -2.18 -8.04
N THR A 487 6.35 -3.01 -8.48
CA THR A 487 5.10 -3.31 -7.77
C THR A 487 5.11 -4.74 -7.22
N ILE A 488 4.37 -4.93 -6.12
CA ILE A 488 4.16 -6.23 -5.48
C ILE A 488 2.68 -6.58 -5.60
N HIS A 489 2.40 -7.79 -6.07
CA HIS A 489 1.06 -8.35 -6.16
C HIS A 489 1.00 -9.59 -5.29
N ASP A 490 0.12 -9.59 -4.29
CA ASP A 490 -0.08 -10.75 -3.43
C ASP A 490 -0.67 -11.93 -4.24
N VAL A 491 0.02 -13.05 -4.17
CA VAL A 491 -0.39 -14.32 -4.80
C VAL A 491 -0.39 -15.47 -3.80
N THR A 492 -0.36 -15.16 -2.50
CA THR A 492 -0.26 -16.14 -1.41
C THR A 492 -1.32 -17.24 -1.52
N ALA A 493 -2.57 -16.86 -1.81
CA ALA A 493 -3.68 -17.80 -1.90
C ALA A 493 -3.66 -18.71 -3.14
N ILE A 494 -2.89 -18.34 -4.18
CA ILE A 494 -2.89 -19.02 -5.49
C ILE A 494 -1.54 -19.60 -5.89
N VAL A 495 -0.49 -19.38 -5.08
CA VAL A 495 0.84 -19.94 -5.36
C VAL A 495 0.80 -21.46 -5.34
N HIS A 496 1.48 -22.08 -6.31
CA HIS A 496 1.48 -23.54 -6.42
C HIS A 496 2.27 -24.18 -5.25
N PRO A 497 1.74 -25.27 -4.62
CA PRO A 497 2.38 -25.91 -3.47
C PRO A 497 3.84 -26.35 -3.72
N GLU A 498 4.17 -26.77 -4.94
CA GLU A 498 5.55 -27.11 -5.31
C GLU A 498 6.52 -25.92 -5.21
N LEU A 499 6.08 -24.72 -5.57
CA LEU A 499 6.90 -23.51 -5.39
C LEU A 499 7.12 -23.21 -3.91
N CYS A 500 6.08 -23.39 -3.08
CA CYS A 500 6.21 -23.29 -1.63
C CYS A 500 7.24 -24.30 -1.09
N ARG A 501 7.19 -25.56 -1.55
CA ARG A 501 8.17 -26.59 -1.17
C ARG A 501 9.58 -26.17 -1.57
N VAL A 502 9.79 -25.68 -2.78
CA VAL A 502 11.08 -25.16 -3.25
C VAL A 502 11.60 -24.06 -2.33
N GLY A 503 10.74 -23.08 -1.95
CA GLY A 503 11.11 -22.01 -1.03
C GLY A 503 11.55 -22.53 0.33
N VAL A 504 10.82 -23.50 0.90
CA VAL A 504 11.15 -24.11 2.18
C VAL A 504 12.48 -24.88 2.12
N VAL A 505 12.69 -25.68 1.08
CA VAL A 505 13.95 -26.43 0.88
C VAL A 505 15.14 -25.47 0.71
N ALA A 506 14.96 -24.35 0.00
CA ALA A 506 16.01 -23.33 -0.13
C ALA A 506 16.37 -22.70 1.22
N ALA A 507 15.37 -22.31 2.02
CA ALA A 507 15.59 -21.75 3.35
C ALA A 507 16.33 -22.74 4.29
N GLN A 508 15.94 -24.03 4.23
CA GLN A 508 16.59 -25.09 5.00
C GLN A 508 18.04 -25.34 4.55
N ALA A 509 18.32 -25.32 3.25
CA ALA A 509 19.68 -25.50 2.72
C ALA A 509 20.63 -24.37 3.19
N ILE A 510 20.13 -23.17 3.33
CA ILE A 510 20.87 -22.02 3.86
C ILE A 510 20.96 -22.09 5.39
N GLY A 511 19.95 -22.67 6.06
CA GLY A 511 19.82 -22.73 7.51
C GLY A 511 19.34 -21.40 8.12
N ILE A 512 18.47 -20.68 7.42
CA ILE A 512 17.94 -19.38 7.85
C ILE A 512 16.46 -19.50 8.22
N PRO A 513 16.05 -19.06 9.44
CA PRO A 513 14.66 -19.23 9.90
C PRO A 513 13.67 -18.25 9.28
N VAL A 514 14.13 -17.06 8.90
CA VAL A 514 13.31 -16.01 8.26
C VAL A 514 14.02 -15.54 7.02
N THR A 515 13.40 -15.69 5.86
CA THR A 515 14.03 -15.27 4.59
C THR A 515 13.02 -15.02 3.50
N GLY A 516 13.42 -14.19 2.54
CA GLY A 516 12.73 -14.04 1.27
C GLY A 516 13.46 -14.80 0.18
N ILE A 517 12.78 -15.71 -0.48
CA ILE A 517 13.30 -16.50 -1.60
C ILE A 517 12.78 -15.91 -2.91
N ASP A 518 13.70 -15.60 -3.81
CA ASP A 518 13.37 -15.10 -5.15
C ASP A 518 13.43 -16.25 -6.16
N LEU A 519 12.33 -16.48 -6.85
CA LEU A 519 12.18 -17.49 -7.89
C LEU A 519 11.81 -16.81 -9.21
N LEU A 520 12.46 -17.24 -10.30
CA LEU A 520 11.99 -16.92 -11.64
C LEU A 520 11.10 -18.07 -12.12
N VAL A 521 9.81 -17.78 -12.28
CA VAL A 521 8.81 -18.78 -12.66
C VAL A 521 8.30 -18.51 -14.06
N PRO A 522 8.00 -19.55 -14.87
CA PRO A 522 7.36 -19.35 -16.17
C PRO A 522 6.11 -18.49 -16.01
N ARG A 523 5.85 -17.56 -16.95
CA ARG A 523 4.74 -16.59 -16.87
C ARG A 523 3.49 -17.17 -16.25
N CYS A 524 3.15 -16.71 -15.05
CA CYS A 524 1.96 -17.09 -14.32
C CYS A 524 0.75 -16.37 -14.92
N HIS A 525 0.02 -17.01 -15.83
CA HIS A 525 -1.36 -16.64 -16.06
C HIS A 525 -2.18 -17.11 -14.84
N PRO A 526 -3.07 -16.30 -14.26
CA PRO A 526 -3.84 -16.68 -13.06
C PRO A 526 -4.67 -17.95 -13.20
N ARG A 527 -4.75 -18.56 -14.37
CA ARG A 527 -5.49 -19.80 -14.63
C ARG A 527 -4.66 -21.05 -14.92
N ARG A 528 -3.30 -21.01 -14.99
CA ARG A 528 -2.47 -22.23 -15.24
C ARG A 528 -1.04 -22.07 -14.71
N VAL A 529 -0.80 -22.34 -13.45
CA VAL A 529 0.53 -22.77 -12.99
C VAL A 529 0.62 -24.29 -13.19
N ARG A 530 1.01 -24.73 -14.37
CA ARG A 530 1.43 -26.12 -14.59
C ARG A 530 2.96 -26.17 -14.51
N VAL A 531 3.46 -26.79 -13.47
CA VAL A 531 4.85 -27.28 -13.44
C VAL A 531 4.95 -28.37 -14.50
N ARG A 532 5.80 -28.19 -15.51
CA ARG A 532 6.20 -29.33 -16.36
C ARG A 532 7.04 -30.25 -15.47
N GLY A 533 6.44 -31.37 -15.06
CA GLY A 533 7.17 -32.47 -14.47
C GLY A 533 8.18 -33.00 -15.50
N SER A 534 9.42 -33.08 -15.09
CA SER A 534 10.45 -33.87 -15.77
C SER A 534 10.07 -35.35 -15.66
N GLN A 535 9.89 -36.01 -16.77
CA GLN A 535 10.17 -37.44 -16.86
C GLN A 535 11.67 -37.68 -16.89
#